data_de50a4e132033d7705cb61c553e15b90
#
_entry.id   de50a4e132033d7705cb61c553e15b90
#
_cell.length_a   1.000
_cell.length_b   1.000
_cell.length_c   1.000
_cell.angle_alpha   90.00
_cell.angle_beta   90.00
_cell.angle_gamma   90.00
#
_symmetry.space_group_name_H-M   'P 1'
#
loop_
_entity.id
_entity.type
_entity.pdbx_description
1 polymer ?
#
loop_
_entity_poly.entity_id
_entity_poly.type
_entity_poly.pdbx_seq_one_letter_code
_entity_poly.pdbx_strand_id
1 'polypeptide(L)'
;MRKLSKLLAATTTMVAAGALVAGTVTAASADPIKTPSLTTLVGVGSDTITPLFDNGVPGNQKGTLVHDYNATKPGNPVASWDAINPATGAAGQTIITKALNSKDTSCAMARPDGSSAGIKQLDLGQTDTNKVGGQTIYCVDYARSSRGPKTTSFEDAFAALMKDAITWSFPKVKGEKNPQPKTLSLTQLVGIYTCKLTNWNQVGGSKAPIGVVIPQSGSGTRSSWMTMLGIPSTVTDEPCWQNGTVNIKGVATVIEENTGVSAGNVAQFTKTQKFPDGKTIPAADDIFPYSIGDWIAQLPASKGVGGHANSIWAHGNLNLAQILNGKIAETPTAKNAKGQVVINPRWNTNFDRTLYGVTLNGCFVATNPTSTAVCFPRSTPPKGGTAYPAYQVKGLPAFLGPTGWICTNKVALADIMSYGFGRITGCGSLKAGD
;
A
#
# COMPACT_ATOMS: atom_id res chain seq x y z
N MET A 1 -53.84 -30.60 -55.68
CA MET A 1 -52.38 -30.53 -55.42
C MET A 1 -52.03 -29.05 -55.25
N ARG A 2 -52.01 -28.54 -54.03
CA ARG A 2 -51.69 -27.15 -53.70
C ARG A 2 -50.49 -27.16 -52.79
N LYS A 3 -49.38 -26.54 -53.25
CA LYS A 3 -48.14 -26.34 -52.49
C LYS A 3 -48.33 -25.18 -51.51
N LEU A 4 -48.17 -25.45 -50.22
CA LEU A 4 -48.05 -24.41 -49.19
C LEU A 4 -46.59 -23.95 -49.13
N SER A 5 -46.34 -22.69 -49.43
CA SER A 5 -45.10 -22.00 -49.16
C SER A 5 -45.13 -21.39 -47.77
N LYS A 6 -44.15 -21.79 -46.91
CA LYS A 6 -43.96 -21.24 -45.59
C LYS A 6 -43.15 -19.93 -45.71
N LEU A 7 -43.76 -18.82 -45.30
CA LEU A 7 -43.07 -17.56 -45.06
C LEU A 7 -42.34 -17.67 -43.70
N LEU A 8 -41.00 -17.51 -43.73
CA LEU A 8 -40.23 -17.27 -42.52
C LEU A 8 -40.22 -15.74 -42.29
N ALA A 9 -40.82 -15.27 -41.24
CA ALA A 9 -40.67 -13.90 -40.74
C ALA A 9 -39.40 -13.81 -39.93
N ALA A 10 -38.39 -13.10 -40.42
CA ALA A 10 -37.18 -12.73 -39.67
C ALA A 10 -37.49 -11.50 -38.83
N THR A 11 -37.59 -11.68 -37.54
CA THR A 11 -37.66 -10.60 -36.54
C THR A 11 -36.24 -10.06 -36.31
N THR A 12 -35.94 -8.91 -36.91
CA THR A 12 -34.72 -8.17 -36.61
C THR A 12 -34.87 -7.44 -35.28
N THR A 13 -34.24 -7.98 -34.26
CA THR A 13 -34.10 -7.30 -32.95
C THR A 13 -33.02 -6.22 -33.09
N MET A 14 -33.43 -4.95 -33.20
CA MET A 14 -32.51 -3.81 -33.03
C MET A 14 -32.03 -3.78 -31.59
N VAL A 15 -30.80 -4.18 -31.37
CA VAL A 15 -30.06 -3.86 -30.15
C VAL A 15 -29.63 -2.39 -30.27
N ALA A 16 -30.34 -1.53 -29.54
CA ALA A 16 -29.89 -0.16 -29.33
C ALA A 16 -28.61 -0.22 -28.49
N ALA A 17 -27.45 -0.14 -29.14
CA ALA A 17 -26.18 0.10 -28.47
C ALA A 17 -26.22 1.54 -27.93
N GLY A 18 -26.62 1.65 -26.65
CA GLY A 18 -26.39 2.86 -25.86
C GLY A 18 -24.88 3.06 -25.76
N ALA A 19 -24.33 4.00 -26.51
CA ALA A 19 -22.98 4.48 -26.33
C ALA A 19 -22.91 5.11 -24.93
N LEU A 20 -22.49 4.32 -23.92
CA LEU A 20 -21.87 4.90 -22.73
C LEU A 20 -20.63 5.64 -23.27
N VAL A 21 -20.70 6.95 -23.28
CA VAL A 21 -19.50 7.79 -23.26
C VAL A 21 -18.87 7.54 -21.89
N ALA A 22 -18.14 6.44 -21.79
CA ALA A 22 -17.12 6.28 -20.78
C ALA A 22 -16.09 7.35 -21.11
N GLY A 23 -16.19 8.50 -20.45
CA GLY A 23 -15.07 9.41 -20.35
C GLY A 23 -13.90 8.52 -19.92
N THR A 24 -12.92 8.34 -20.78
CA THR A 24 -11.66 7.68 -20.47
C THR A 24 -10.99 8.56 -19.42
N VAL A 25 -11.32 8.32 -18.15
CA VAL A 25 -10.40 8.65 -17.07
C VAL A 25 -9.24 7.71 -17.35
N THR A 26 -8.23 8.19 -18.07
CA THR A 26 -6.96 7.48 -18.20
C THR A 26 -6.52 7.25 -16.76
N ALA A 27 -6.59 6.00 -16.31
CA ALA A 27 -5.97 5.62 -15.05
C ALA A 27 -4.55 6.15 -15.12
N ALA A 28 -4.20 7.03 -14.19
CA ALA A 28 -2.88 7.58 -14.13
C ALA A 28 -1.94 6.41 -13.92
N SER A 29 -1.13 6.05 -14.92
CA SER A 29 -0.15 4.98 -14.81
C SER A 29 0.98 5.49 -13.94
N ALA A 30 1.07 4.99 -12.72
CA ALA A 30 2.12 5.35 -11.77
C ALA A 30 3.41 4.57 -12.02
N ASP A 31 3.34 3.47 -12.75
CA ASP A 31 4.51 2.73 -13.22
C ASP A 31 5.43 3.59 -14.09
N PRO A 32 6.75 3.32 -14.10
CA PRO A 32 7.67 4.01 -14.98
C PRO A 32 7.25 3.87 -16.45
N ILE A 33 7.11 5.00 -17.17
CA ILE A 33 6.69 5.03 -18.60
C ILE A 33 7.67 4.25 -19.49
N LYS A 34 8.93 4.25 -19.11
CA LYS A 34 10.00 3.48 -19.75
C LYS A 34 10.68 2.61 -18.71
N THR A 35 11.09 1.42 -19.13
CA THR A 35 11.89 0.55 -18.26
C THR A 35 13.10 1.33 -17.73
N PRO A 36 13.30 1.39 -16.40
CA PRO A 36 14.42 2.10 -15.80
C PRO A 36 15.78 1.58 -16.29
N SER A 37 16.74 2.49 -16.41
CA SER A 37 18.13 2.14 -16.74
C SER A 37 18.83 1.51 -15.55
N LEU A 38 20.02 0.94 -15.77
CA LEU A 38 20.83 0.31 -14.72
C LEU A 38 21.29 1.29 -13.62
N THR A 39 21.34 2.59 -13.90
CA THR A 39 21.72 3.65 -12.95
C THR A 39 20.54 4.23 -12.18
N THR A 40 19.33 3.84 -12.52
CA THR A 40 18.11 4.27 -11.84
C THR A 40 17.94 3.50 -10.54
N LEU A 41 17.64 4.21 -9.45
CA LEU A 41 17.28 3.61 -8.17
C LEU A 41 15.83 3.15 -8.21
N VAL A 42 15.61 1.84 -8.11
CA VAL A 42 14.28 1.27 -8.27
C VAL A 42 13.70 0.81 -6.94
N GLY A 43 12.47 1.25 -6.67
CA GLY A 43 11.68 0.86 -5.51
C GLY A 43 10.43 0.07 -5.85
N VAL A 44 10.05 -0.84 -4.94
CA VAL A 44 8.86 -1.69 -5.00
C VAL A 44 8.21 -1.82 -3.62
N GLY A 45 7.08 -2.48 -3.51
CA GLY A 45 6.46 -2.86 -2.21
C GLY A 45 5.30 -1.98 -1.82
N SER A 46 5.11 -1.73 -0.55
CA SER A 46 3.93 -1.15 0.12
C SER A 46 2.93 -0.35 -0.71
N ASP A 47 1.68 -0.78 -0.71
CA ASP A 47 0.57 -0.07 -1.33
C ASP A 47 0.28 1.26 -0.64
N THR A 48 0.40 1.30 0.70
CA THR A 48 0.14 2.50 1.52
C THR A 48 0.86 3.74 1.00
N ILE A 49 2.11 3.62 0.58
CA ILE A 49 2.90 4.77 0.13
C ILE A 49 3.22 4.72 -1.38
N THR A 50 2.64 3.77 -2.11
CA THR A 50 2.79 3.70 -3.57
C THR A 50 2.37 5.01 -4.23
N PRO A 51 1.16 5.58 -3.99
CA PRO A 51 0.74 6.77 -4.70
C PRO A 51 1.58 8.01 -4.41
N LEU A 52 2.17 8.11 -3.21
CA LEU A 52 3.10 9.18 -2.85
C LEU A 52 4.47 9.02 -3.53
N PHE A 53 4.91 7.77 -3.79
CA PHE A 53 6.16 7.45 -4.48
C PHE A 53 6.00 7.31 -6.00
N ASP A 54 4.91 7.76 -6.54
CA ASP A 54 4.58 7.70 -7.95
C ASP A 54 5.62 8.41 -8.84
N ASN A 55 5.84 7.87 -10.04
CA ASN A 55 6.77 8.44 -11.04
C ASN A 55 6.21 9.67 -11.75
N GLY A 56 4.98 9.98 -11.53
CA GLY A 56 4.30 11.00 -12.26
C GLY A 56 3.69 10.53 -13.59
N VAL A 57 2.47 10.99 -13.94
CA VAL A 57 1.85 10.77 -15.27
C VAL A 57 2.21 11.94 -16.18
N PRO A 58 2.43 11.72 -17.49
CA PRO A 58 2.61 12.80 -18.44
C PRO A 58 1.45 13.80 -18.37
N GLY A 59 1.76 15.04 -18.02
CA GLY A 59 0.84 16.17 -18.12
C GLY A 59 0.34 16.78 -16.81
N ASN A 60 0.38 16.13 -15.64
CA ASN A 60 -0.17 16.73 -14.42
C ASN A 60 0.30 16.14 -13.09
N GLN A 61 1.54 15.70 -12.96
CA GLN A 61 1.96 15.01 -11.74
C GLN A 61 3.12 15.66 -11.01
N LYS A 62 2.84 16.83 -10.55
CA LYS A 62 3.54 17.45 -9.43
C LYS A 62 2.93 16.90 -8.13
N GLY A 63 3.74 16.78 -7.10
CA GLY A 63 3.27 16.40 -5.77
C GLY A 63 3.47 14.92 -5.44
N THR A 64 4.42 14.25 -6.12
CA THR A 64 4.90 12.92 -5.74
C THR A 64 6.40 12.91 -5.55
N LEU A 65 6.87 12.10 -4.60
CA LEU A 65 8.28 12.13 -4.20
C LEU A 65 9.26 11.77 -5.33
N VAL A 66 8.92 10.77 -6.14
CA VAL A 66 9.80 10.33 -7.24
C VAL A 66 9.81 11.35 -8.37
N HIS A 67 8.65 11.85 -8.78
CA HIS A 67 8.57 12.87 -9.83
C HIS A 67 9.35 14.13 -9.43
N ASP A 68 9.09 14.67 -8.24
CA ASP A 68 9.64 15.95 -7.82
C ASP A 68 11.13 15.84 -7.45
N TYR A 69 11.59 14.68 -6.96
CA TYR A 69 13.02 14.40 -6.85
C TYR A 69 13.71 14.38 -8.21
N ASN A 70 13.16 13.68 -9.18
CA ASN A 70 13.75 13.59 -10.52
C ASN A 70 13.74 14.93 -11.26
N ALA A 71 12.79 15.82 -10.97
CA ALA A 71 12.77 17.19 -11.48
C ALA A 71 14.00 18.01 -11.06
N THR A 72 14.66 17.64 -9.98
CA THR A 72 15.94 18.24 -9.54
C THR A 72 17.14 17.78 -10.38
N LYS A 73 16.95 16.85 -11.32
CA LYS A 73 17.99 16.23 -12.16
C LYS A 73 19.14 15.60 -11.34
N PRO A 74 18.83 14.67 -10.42
CA PRO A 74 19.85 14.03 -9.60
C PRO A 74 20.77 13.15 -10.46
N GLY A 75 21.98 12.89 -9.95
CA GLY A 75 22.93 12.00 -10.63
C GLY A 75 22.44 10.54 -10.75
N ASN A 76 21.56 10.10 -9.85
CA ASN A 76 20.85 8.83 -9.90
C ASN A 76 19.35 9.11 -9.83
N PRO A 77 18.61 9.00 -10.93
CA PRO A 77 17.16 9.14 -10.90
C PRO A 77 16.52 7.98 -10.12
N VAL A 78 15.33 8.20 -9.64
CA VAL A 78 14.54 7.20 -8.90
C VAL A 78 13.35 6.75 -9.76
N ALA A 79 12.98 5.51 -9.64
CA ALA A 79 11.75 4.95 -10.18
C ALA A 79 11.04 4.12 -9.13
N SER A 80 9.73 4.03 -9.22
CA SER A 80 8.89 3.29 -8.31
C SER A 80 7.87 2.49 -9.11
N TRP A 81 7.79 1.19 -8.84
CA TRP A 81 6.76 0.33 -9.42
C TRP A 81 5.60 0.19 -8.44
N ASP A 82 4.39 0.34 -8.92
CA ASP A 82 3.21 0.17 -8.10
C ASP A 82 3.10 -1.25 -7.56
N ALA A 83 2.48 -1.40 -6.40
CA ALA A 83 2.25 -2.71 -5.80
C ALA A 83 1.23 -3.53 -6.60
N ILE A 84 0.23 -2.86 -7.17
CA ILE A 84 -0.74 -3.43 -8.12
C ILE A 84 -0.62 -2.75 -9.48
N ASN A 85 -1.13 -3.37 -10.54
CA ASN A 85 -1.12 -2.75 -11.85
C ASN A 85 -2.07 -1.54 -11.88
N PRO A 86 -1.58 -0.32 -12.14
CA PRO A 86 -2.41 0.88 -12.06
C PRO A 86 -3.49 0.97 -13.15
N ALA A 87 -3.35 0.21 -14.24
CA ALA A 87 -4.34 0.18 -15.31
C ALA A 87 -5.48 -0.82 -15.05
N THR A 88 -5.22 -1.90 -14.33
CA THR A 88 -6.16 -3.01 -14.14
C THR A 88 -6.56 -3.27 -12.69
N GLY A 89 -5.80 -2.76 -11.71
CA GLY A 89 -5.94 -3.09 -10.29
C GLY A 89 -5.52 -4.53 -9.96
N ALA A 90 -4.82 -5.23 -10.86
CA ALA A 90 -4.40 -6.61 -10.64
C ALA A 90 -3.02 -6.70 -10.00
N ALA A 91 -2.89 -7.58 -9.00
CA ALA A 91 -1.61 -7.94 -8.38
C ALA A 91 -0.83 -8.96 -9.22
N GLY A 92 0.47 -9.14 -8.92
CA GLY A 92 1.27 -10.27 -9.39
C GLY A 92 1.69 -10.27 -10.85
N GLN A 93 1.39 -9.22 -11.62
CA GLN A 93 1.85 -9.14 -13.01
C GLN A 93 3.37 -9.01 -13.10
N THR A 94 3.96 -9.53 -14.18
CA THR A 94 5.38 -9.39 -14.45
C THR A 94 5.73 -7.94 -14.76
N ILE A 95 6.77 -7.43 -14.07
CA ILE A 95 7.41 -6.14 -14.31
C ILE A 95 8.89 -6.36 -14.64
N ILE A 96 9.50 -5.43 -15.39
CA ILE A 96 10.94 -5.40 -15.63
C ILE A 96 11.49 -4.17 -14.93
N THR A 97 12.10 -4.37 -13.78
CA THR A 97 12.48 -3.27 -12.88
C THR A 97 13.65 -2.44 -13.42
N LYS A 98 14.60 -3.09 -14.11
CA LYS A 98 15.73 -2.44 -14.81
C LYS A 98 16.03 -3.18 -16.11
N ALA A 99 16.55 -2.47 -17.09
CA ALA A 99 17.02 -3.07 -18.34
C ALA A 99 18.20 -2.29 -18.95
N LEU A 100 19.09 -3.00 -19.62
CA LEU A 100 20.14 -2.40 -20.45
C LEU A 100 19.56 -1.86 -21.76
N ASN A 101 18.60 -2.59 -22.32
CA ASN A 101 17.87 -2.25 -23.56
C ASN A 101 16.50 -2.93 -23.57
N SER A 102 15.69 -2.67 -24.58
CA SER A 102 14.30 -3.14 -24.69
C SER A 102 14.12 -4.67 -24.79
N LYS A 103 15.19 -5.43 -25.03
CA LYS A 103 15.17 -6.91 -25.11
C LYS A 103 15.67 -7.56 -23.81
N ASP A 104 16.19 -6.79 -22.88
CA ASP A 104 16.74 -7.29 -21.63
C ASP A 104 15.62 -7.57 -20.62
N THR A 105 15.51 -8.81 -20.21
CA THR A 105 14.54 -9.29 -19.22
C THR A 105 15.21 -9.81 -17.94
N SER A 106 16.48 -9.51 -17.73
CA SER A 106 17.25 -10.00 -16.58
C SER A 106 16.66 -9.60 -15.24
N CYS A 107 15.97 -8.46 -15.17
CA CYS A 107 15.25 -7.98 -13.98
C CYS A 107 13.73 -8.16 -14.08
N ALA A 108 13.26 -9.19 -14.80
CA ALA A 108 11.84 -9.53 -14.80
C ALA A 108 11.47 -10.24 -13.49
N MET A 109 10.38 -9.79 -12.86
CA MET A 109 9.87 -10.39 -11.63
C MET A 109 8.35 -10.23 -11.53
N ALA A 110 7.71 -11.06 -10.70
CA ALA A 110 6.34 -10.81 -10.32
C ALA A 110 6.26 -9.50 -9.53
N ARG A 111 5.28 -8.65 -9.81
CA ARG A 111 5.05 -7.38 -9.13
C ARG A 111 4.89 -7.62 -7.63
N PRO A 112 5.74 -7.01 -6.77
CA PRO A 112 5.64 -7.19 -5.33
C PRO A 112 4.45 -6.40 -4.77
N ASP A 113 3.49 -7.13 -4.22
CA ASP A 113 2.27 -6.59 -3.64
C ASP A 113 2.42 -6.52 -2.11
N GLY A 114 2.58 -5.30 -1.60
CA GLY A 114 2.74 -5.00 -0.19
C GLY A 114 4.18 -4.94 0.33
N SER A 115 4.32 -4.45 1.55
CA SER A 115 5.62 -4.19 2.21
C SER A 115 6.51 -5.44 2.31
N SER A 116 5.94 -6.56 2.75
CA SER A 116 6.72 -7.79 2.95
C SER A 116 7.16 -8.43 1.62
N ALA A 117 6.33 -8.28 0.57
CA ALA A 117 6.69 -8.74 -0.77
C ALA A 117 7.84 -7.89 -1.36
N GLY A 118 7.80 -6.56 -1.14
CA GLY A 118 8.87 -5.66 -1.57
C GLY A 118 10.20 -5.94 -0.88
N ILE A 119 10.19 -6.12 0.44
CA ILE A 119 11.39 -6.46 1.23
C ILE A 119 11.96 -7.81 0.76
N LYS A 120 11.10 -8.82 0.56
CA LYS A 120 11.54 -10.11 0.03
C LYS A 120 12.24 -9.98 -1.33
N GLN A 121 11.77 -9.12 -2.24
CA GLN A 121 12.43 -8.89 -3.52
C GLN A 121 13.78 -8.16 -3.36
N LEU A 122 13.86 -7.24 -2.39
CA LEU A 122 15.13 -6.61 -2.03
C LEU A 122 16.15 -7.64 -1.54
N ASP A 123 15.74 -8.60 -0.69
CA ASP A 123 16.58 -9.66 -0.15
C ASP A 123 17.02 -10.66 -1.22
N LEU A 124 16.11 -11.08 -2.09
CA LEU A 124 16.41 -11.97 -3.20
C LEU A 124 17.49 -11.36 -4.12
N GLY A 125 17.46 -10.05 -4.36
CA GLY A 125 18.47 -9.33 -5.10
C GLY A 125 19.89 -9.47 -4.52
N GLN A 126 20.04 -9.83 -3.24
CA GLN A 126 21.34 -10.09 -2.63
C GLN A 126 21.97 -11.41 -3.08
N THR A 127 21.15 -12.38 -3.44
CA THR A 127 21.60 -13.72 -3.85
C THR A 127 21.69 -13.86 -5.37
N ASP A 128 20.94 -13.02 -6.11
CA ASP A 128 20.91 -13.05 -7.56
C ASP A 128 22.08 -12.26 -8.14
N THR A 129 23.02 -12.96 -8.72
CA THR A 129 24.09 -12.37 -9.54
C THR A 129 23.59 -12.08 -10.96
N ASN A 130 22.54 -11.27 -11.06
CA ASN A 130 22.07 -10.84 -12.37
C ASN A 130 23.17 -10.03 -13.06
N LYS A 131 23.73 -10.58 -14.12
CA LYS A 131 24.72 -9.88 -14.94
C LYS A 131 24.03 -9.30 -16.16
N VAL A 132 24.00 -7.98 -16.22
CA VAL A 132 23.55 -7.26 -17.40
C VAL A 132 24.74 -6.56 -18.01
N GLY A 133 25.06 -6.87 -19.27
CA GLY A 133 26.26 -6.34 -19.92
C GLY A 133 27.58 -6.67 -19.19
N GLY A 134 27.63 -7.80 -18.46
CA GLY A 134 28.79 -8.22 -17.67
C GLY A 134 28.91 -7.58 -16.27
N GLN A 135 28.04 -6.64 -15.93
CA GLN A 135 27.99 -5.99 -14.60
C GLN A 135 26.97 -6.66 -13.71
N THR A 136 27.32 -6.91 -12.45
CA THR A 136 26.34 -7.33 -11.43
C THR A 136 25.44 -6.14 -11.11
N ILE A 137 24.13 -6.34 -11.27
CA ILE A 137 23.13 -5.32 -10.96
C ILE A 137 22.10 -5.85 -9.98
N TYR A 138 21.51 -4.92 -9.26
CA TYR A 138 20.39 -5.17 -8.37
C TYR A 138 19.12 -4.71 -9.04
N CYS A 139 18.18 -5.62 -9.16
CA CYS A 139 16.90 -5.35 -9.80
C CYS A 139 16.01 -4.45 -8.94
N VAL A 140 16.23 -4.44 -7.63
CA VAL A 140 15.54 -3.59 -6.64
C VAL A 140 16.59 -2.95 -5.74
N ASP A 141 16.55 -1.64 -5.56
CA ASP A 141 17.49 -0.88 -4.71
C ASP A 141 16.91 -0.53 -3.35
N TYR A 142 15.60 -0.36 -3.28
CA TYR A 142 14.89 -0.12 -2.02
C TYR A 142 13.47 -0.71 -2.05
N ALA A 143 12.96 -1.03 -0.88
CA ALA A 143 11.55 -1.38 -0.71
C ALA A 143 10.81 -0.28 0.03
N ARG A 144 9.59 0.01 -0.37
CA ARG A 144 8.64 0.80 0.42
C ARG A 144 8.02 -0.08 1.48
N SER A 145 7.89 0.43 2.72
CA SER A 145 7.28 -0.35 3.80
C SER A 145 6.39 0.49 4.70
N SER A 146 5.19 0.01 4.94
CA SER A 146 4.24 0.54 5.92
C SER A 146 4.21 -0.27 7.23
N ARG A 147 5.22 -1.12 7.43
CA ARG A 147 5.53 -1.80 8.70
C ARG A 147 6.99 -1.58 9.09
N GLY A 148 7.26 -1.67 10.37
CA GLY A 148 8.63 -1.75 10.86
C GLY A 148 9.26 -3.13 10.69
N PRO A 149 10.52 -3.31 11.12
CA PRO A 149 11.20 -4.59 11.13
C PRO A 149 10.44 -5.61 11.98
N LYS A 150 10.42 -6.88 11.54
CA LYS A 150 9.79 -8.01 12.24
C LYS A 150 10.75 -8.73 13.16
N THR A 151 12.03 -8.69 12.84
CA THR A 151 13.09 -9.36 13.57
C THR A 151 14.16 -8.37 14.01
N THR A 152 15.11 -8.81 14.78
CA THR A 152 16.32 -8.06 15.16
C THR A 152 17.52 -8.47 14.30
N SER A 153 17.29 -9.14 13.16
CA SER A 153 18.36 -9.44 12.20
C SER A 153 18.93 -8.14 11.64
N PHE A 154 20.12 -8.19 11.07
CA PHE A 154 20.80 -7.02 10.55
C PHE A 154 20.81 -7.03 9.02
N GLU A 155 19.84 -7.69 8.39
CA GLU A 155 19.83 -7.85 6.95
C GLU A 155 19.40 -6.59 6.24
N ASP A 156 18.40 -5.92 6.80
CA ASP A 156 17.82 -4.70 6.25
C ASP A 156 17.98 -3.49 7.15
N ALA A 157 18.00 -2.33 6.53
CA ALA A 157 17.97 -1.03 7.17
C ALA A 157 16.68 -0.28 6.81
N PHE A 158 15.86 -0.01 7.81
CA PHE A 158 14.59 0.70 7.69
C PHE A 158 14.80 2.19 7.94
N ALA A 159 14.88 2.99 6.89
CA ALA A 159 14.95 4.45 6.98
C ALA A 159 13.55 5.02 7.30
N ALA A 160 13.39 5.62 8.46
CA ALA A 160 12.14 6.23 8.89
C ALA A 160 11.85 7.49 8.05
N LEU A 161 10.73 7.57 7.35
CA LEU A 161 10.44 8.67 6.43
C LEU A 161 9.31 9.58 6.89
N MET A 162 8.21 9.00 7.33
CA MET A 162 7.00 9.75 7.68
C MET A 162 6.14 9.00 8.70
N LYS A 163 5.22 9.75 9.32
CA LYS A 163 4.26 9.23 10.28
C LYS A 163 2.93 8.95 9.59
N ASP A 164 2.34 7.81 9.93
CA ASP A 164 0.96 7.44 9.65
C ASP A 164 0.30 6.92 10.93
N ALA A 165 -0.98 6.64 10.86
CA ALA A 165 -1.73 5.98 11.91
C ALA A 165 -2.80 5.07 11.29
N ILE A 166 -3.19 4.03 12.01
CA ILE A 166 -4.20 3.09 11.58
C ILE A 166 -5.42 3.20 12.50
N THR A 167 -6.59 3.02 11.91
CA THR A 167 -7.82 2.75 12.63
C THR A 167 -8.62 1.65 11.95
N TRP A 168 -9.68 1.21 12.58
CA TRP A 168 -10.66 0.39 11.89
C TRP A 168 -11.63 1.26 11.08
N SER A 169 -12.15 0.69 10.03
CA SER A 169 -13.14 1.32 9.16
C SER A 169 -14.31 0.38 8.93
N PHE A 170 -15.39 0.93 8.44
CA PHE A 170 -16.60 0.19 8.11
C PHE A 170 -17.25 0.77 6.85
N PRO A 171 -17.91 -0.05 6.01
CA PRO A 171 -18.62 0.44 4.83
C PRO A 171 -19.91 1.15 5.23
N LYS A 172 -20.21 2.26 4.56
CA LYS A 172 -21.52 2.92 4.64
C LYS A 172 -22.33 2.57 3.40
N VAL A 173 -23.22 1.62 3.53
CA VAL A 173 -24.06 1.16 2.42
C VAL A 173 -25.35 1.98 2.39
N LYS A 174 -25.69 2.52 1.22
CA LYS A 174 -26.89 3.35 1.05
C LYS A 174 -28.16 2.53 1.32
N GLY A 175 -28.98 3.02 2.24
CA GLY A 175 -30.26 2.37 2.60
C GLY A 175 -30.14 1.33 3.71
N GLU A 176 -28.92 0.99 4.15
CA GLU A 176 -28.70 0.08 5.26
C GLU A 176 -28.32 0.84 6.55
N LYS A 177 -28.70 0.28 7.70
CA LYS A 177 -28.26 0.79 9.00
C LYS A 177 -26.95 0.11 9.36
N ASN A 178 -25.94 0.91 9.63
CA ASN A 178 -24.68 0.42 10.15
C ASN A 178 -24.86 -0.13 11.57
N PRO A 179 -24.56 -1.41 11.84
CA PRO A 179 -24.71 -2.00 13.16
C PRO A 179 -23.56 -1.65 14.11
N GLN A 180 -22.45 -1.16 13.61
CA GLN A 180 -21.24 -0.89 14.37
C GLN A 180 -21.47 0.22 15.40
N PRO A 181 -20.86 0.14 16.61
CA PRO A 181 -20.75 1.27 17.51
C PRO A 181 -19.81 2.32 16.90
N LYS A 182 -19.89 3.55 17.38
CA LYS A 182 -18.96 4.62 16.92
C LYS A 182 -17.52 4.39 17.34
N THR A 183 -17.33 3.67 18.43
CA THR A 183 -16.03 3.54 19.11
C THR A 183 -15.83 2.12 19.61
N LEU A 184 -14.63 1.60 19.45
CA LEU A 184 -14.19 0.32 20.03
C LEU A 184 -12.98 0.52 20.94
N SER A 185 -12.91 -0.25 22.01
CA SER A 185 -11.70 -0.36 22.83
C SER A 185 -10.70 -1.33 22.20
N LEU A 186 -9.43 -1.27 22.61
CA LEU A 186 -8.41 -2.24 22.21
C LEU A 186 -8.86 -3.68 22.52
N THR A 187 -9.40 -3.93 23.72
CA THR A 187 -9.90 -5.26 24.11
C THR A 187 -11.01 -5.76 23.20
N GLN A 188 -11.93 -4.88 22.79
CA GLN A 188 -13.00 -5.22 21.85
C GLN A 188 -12.44 -5.53 20.46
N LEU A 189 -11.49 -4.73 19.97
CA LEU A 189 -10.80 -4.99 18.70
C LEU A 189 -10.08 -6.34 18.74
N VAL A 190 -9.31 -6.62 19.77
CA VAL A 190 -8.66 -7.92 19.94
C VAL A 190 -9.70 -9.06 19.96
N GLY A 191 -10.79 -8.90 20.69
CA GLY A 191 -11.88 -9.89 20.72
C GLY A 191 -12.50 -10.15 19.35
N ILE A 192 -12.68 -9.12 18.54
CA ILE A 192 -13.21 -9.23 17.17
C ILE A 192 -12.20 -9.95 16.26
N TYR A 193 -10.94 -9.50 16.24
CA TYR A 193 -9.90 -10.06 15.36
C TYR A 193 -9.37 -11.44 15.81
N THR A 194 -9.74 -11.91 17.00
CA THR A 194 -9.53 -13.30 17.46
C THR A 194 -10.80 -14.15 17.44
N CYS A 195 -11.85 -13.73 16.73
CA CYS A 195 -13.13 -14.40 16.58
C CYS A 195 -13.90 -14.70 17.89
N LYS A 196 -13.50 -14.07 19.00
CA LYS A 196 -14.19 -14.22 20.30
C LYS A 196 -15.47 -13.37 20.35
N LEU A 197 -15.50 -12.26 19.66
CA LEU A 197 -16.63 -11.35 19.50
C LEU A 197 -17.06 -11.39 18.04
N THR A 198 -18.21 -11.97 17.77
CA THR A 198 -18.68 -12.24 16.39
C THR A 198 -20.01 -11.54 16.07
N ASN A 199 -20.52 -10.72 17.00
CA ASN A 199 -21.75 -9.97 16.80
C ASN A 199 -21.59 -8.55 17.37
N TRP A 200 -22.04 -7.55 16.62
CA TRP A 200 -21.91 -6.15 16.98
C TRP A 200 -22.59 -5.78 18.31
N ASN A 201 -23.66 -6.49 18.71
CA ASN A 201 -24.30 -6.23 20.00
C ASN A 201 -23.45 -6.59 21.22
N GLN A 202 -22.40 -7.42 21.05
CA GLN A 202 -21.45 -7.75 22.12
C GLN A 202 -20.52 -6.58 22.43
N VAL A 203 -20.44 -5.59 21.54
CA VAL A 203 -19.57 -4.41 21.66
C VAL A 203 -20.31 -3.09 21.67
N GLY A 204 -21.64 -3.12 21.90
CA GLY A 204 -22.48 -1.93 22.00
C GLY A 204 -23.11 -1.48 20.68
N GLY A 205 -23.01 -2.27 19.63
CA GLY A 205 -23.71 -2.08 18.37
C GLY A 205 -25.10 -2.74 18.32
N SER A 206 -25.68 -2.83 17.14
CA SER A 206 -26.94 -3.52 16.89
C SER A 206 -26.75 -5.05 16.79
N LYS A 207 -27.84 -5.83 16.83
CA LYS A 207 -27.75 -7.27 16.62
C LYS A 207 -27.49 -7.59 15.15
N ALA A 208 -26.21 -7.81 14.81
CA ALA A 208 -25.75 -8.18 13.48
C ALA A 208 -24.40 -8.91 13.58
N PRO A 209 -24.08 -9.85 12.69
CA PRO A 209 -22.78 -10.51 12.68
C PRO A 209 -21.66 -9.52 12.39
N ILE A 210 -20.42 -9.84 12.76
CA ILE A 210 -19.23 -9.06 12.41
C ILE A 210 -18.52 -9.76 11.25
N GLY A 211 -18.35 -9.07 10.13
CA GLY A 211 -17.51 -9.50 9.00
C GLY A 211 -16.10 -8.94 9.15
N VAL A 212 -15.14 -9.77 9.55
CA VAL A 212 -13.74 -9.34 9.68
C VAL A 212 -13.04 -9.49 8.33
N VAL A 213 -12.74 -8.37 7.69
CA VAL A 213 -12.03 -8.34 6.41
C VAL A 213 -10.58 -7.96 6.64
N ILE A 214 -9.65 -8.74 6.07
CA ILE A 214 -8.20 -8.59 6.28
C ILE A 214 -7.52 -8.41 4.93
N PRO A 215 -6.61 -7.44 4.78
CA PRO A 215 -5.81 -7.28 3.57
C PRO A 215 -4.91 -8.48 3.25
N GLN A 216 -4.35 -8.50 2.05
CA GLN A 216 -3.42 -9.51 1.55
C GLN A 216 -2.24 -9.76 2.50
N SER A 217 -1.66 -10.97 2.43
CA SER A 217 -0.60 -11.40 3.37
C SER A 217 0.69 -10.57 3.29
N GLY A 218 0.97 -9.94 2.13
CA GLY A 218 2.09 -9.01 1.91
C GLY A 218 1.90 -7.63 2.53
N SER A 219 0.67 -7.29 2.94
CA SER A 219 0.28 -5.98 3.44
C SER A 219 1.04 -5.53 4.68
N GLY A 220 1.62 -4.35 4.62
CA GLY A 220 2.23 -3.70 5.79
C GLY A 220 1.18 -3.17 6.76
N THR A 221 0.03 -2.74 6.27
CA THR A 221 -1.11 -2.31 7.10
C THR A 221 -1.65 -3.47 7.93
N ARG A 222 -1.85 -4.66 7.31
CA ARG A 222 -2.20 -5.88 8.04
C ARG A 222 -1.18 -6.20 9.12
N SER A 223 0.11 -6.22 8.76
CA SER A 223 1.20 -6.54 9.70
C SER A 223 1.24 -5.57 10.89
N SER A 224 1.16 -4.26 10.62
CA SER A 224 1.14 -3.23 11.66
C SER A 224 -0.11 -3.35 12.53
N TRP A 225 -1.28 -3.56 11.94
CA TRP A 225 -2.54 -3.72 12.67
C TRP A 225 -2.50 -4.89 13.65
N MET A 226 -2.06 -6.07 13.20
CA MET A 226 -1.93 -7.24 14.08
C MET A 226 -0.95 -6.99 15.22
N THR A 227 0.18 -6.34 14.94
CA THR A 227 1.15 -5.96 15.97
C THR A 227 0.53 -5.00 16.99
N MET A 228 -0.22 -4.00 16.56
CA MET A 228 -0.90 -3.03 17.43
C MET A 228 -1.97 -3.68 18.30
N LEU A 229 -2.63 -4.72 17.80
CA LEU A 229 -3.59 -5.52 18.56
C LEU A 229 -2.93 -6.55 19.48
N GLY A 230 -1.61 -6.73 19.42
CA GLY A 230 -0.90 -7.78 20.16
C GLY A 230 -1.23 -9.19 19.66
N ILE A 231 -1.67 -9.34 18.43
CA ILE A 231 -1.93 -10.64 17.79
C ILE A 231 -0.61 -11.15 17.19
N PRO A 232 -0.15 -12.36 17.59
CA PRO A 232 1.12 -12.89 17.09
C PRO A 232 1.16 -13.02 15.57
N SER A 233 2.31 -12.76 14.96
CA SER A 233 2.54 -12.91 13.51
C SER A 233 2.37 -14.34 13.00
N THR A 234 2.36 -15.33 13.89
CA THR A 234 2.05 -16.74 13.61
C THR A 234 0.57 -16.98 13.31
N VAL A 235 -0.31 -16.04 13.71
CA VAL A 235 -1.73 -16.08 13.36
C VAL A 235 -1.88 -15.52 11.95
N THR A 236 -1.94 -16.41 10.98
CA THR A 236 -2.03 -16.05 9.56
C THR A 236 -3.46 -16.14 9.02
N ASP A 237 -4.35 -16.82 9.74
CA ASP A 237 -5.75 -16.97 9.40
C ASP A 237 -6.60 -17.26 10.65
N GLU A 238 -7.87 -16.89 10.58
CA GLU A 238 -8.88 -17.17 11.59
C GLU A 238 -10.23 -17.48 10.91
N PRO A 239 -11.07 -18.35 11.47
CA PRO A 239 -12.30 -18.82 10.81
C PRO A 239 -13.33 -17.71 10.52
N CYS A 240 -13.27 -16.58 11.23
CA CYS A 240 -14.15 -15.44 11.00
C CYS A 240 -13.57 -14.40 10.03
N TRP A 241 -12.37 -14.63 9.47
CA TRP A 241 -11.75 -13.68 8.56
C TRP A 241 -12.09 -13.96 7.11
N GLN A 242 -12.41 -12.92 6.38
CA GLN A 242 -12.25 -12.85 4.95
C GLN A 242 -10.81 -12.44 4.68
N ASN A 243 -9.96 -13.42 4.40
CA ASN A 243 -8.50 -13.27 4.47
C ASN A 243 -7.86 -13.06 3.11
N GLY A 244 -7.44 -11.83 2.83
CA GLY A 244 -6.58 -11.48 1.69
C GLY A 244 -7.17 -11.69 0.30
N THR A 245 -8.18 -12.55 0.15
CA THR A 245 -8.82 -12.83 -1.14
C THR A 245 -10.28 -13.18 -0.93
N VAL A 246 -11.15 -12.58 -1.72
CA VAL A 246 -12.58 -12.88 -1.76
C VAL A 246 -12.97 -13.46 -3.12
N ASN A 247 -14.01 -14.28 -3.15
CA ASN A 247 -14.59 -14.72 -4.41
C ASN A 247 -15.76 -13.80 -4.77
N ILE A 248 -15.59 -13.02 -5.82
CA ILE A 248 -16.63 -12.13 -6.34
C ILE A 248 -17.12 -12.68 -7.67
N LYS A 249 -18.33 -13.21 -7.66
CA LYS A 249 -18.97 -13.81 -8.86
C LYS A 249 -18.11 -14.87 -9.56
N GLY A 250 -17.42 -15.70 -8.79
CA GLY A 250 -16.55 -16.75 -9.34
C GLY A 250 -15.12 -16.31 -9.62
N VAL A 251 -14.79 -15.03 -9.41
CA VAL A 251 -13.44 -14.49 -9.61
C VAL A 251 -12.77 -14.25 -8.25
N ALA A 252 -11.62 -14.87 -8.04
CA ALA A 252 -10.77 -14.60 -6.87
C ALA A 252 -10.22 -13.16 -6.98
N THR A 253 -10.54 -12.33 -5.99
CA THR A 253 -10.19 -10.91 -5.97
C THR A 253 -9.38 -10.63 -4.72
N VAL A 254 -8.21 -10.01 -4.89
CA VAL A 254 -7.33 -9.63 -3.77
C VAL A 254 -7.97 -8.48 -2.98
N ILE A 255 -7.91 -8.58 -1.67
CA ILE A 255 -8.30 -7.50 -0.75
C ILE A 255 -7.06 -6.63 -0.54
N GLU A 256 -6.97 -5.56 -1.29
CA GLU A 256 -5.85 -4.62 -1.21
C GLU A 256 -5.92 -3.74 0.03
N GLU A 257 -4.77 -3.45 0.63
CA GLU A 257 -4.70 -2.53 1.75
C GLU A 257 -5.05 -1.10 1.32
N ASN A 258 -5.74 -0.36 2.21
CA ASN A 258 -6.04 1.05 2.04
C ASN A 258 -6.79 1.41 0.73
N THR A 259 -7.57 0.48 0.22
CA THR A 259 -8.50 0.75 -0.87
C THR A 259 -9.86 0.12 -0.61
N GLY A 260 -10.90 0.95 -0.64
CA GLY A 260 -12.30 0.51 -0.56
C GLY A 260 -12.96 0.44 -1.93
N VAL A 261 -12.25 0.91 -2.96
CA VAL A 261 -12.74 0.96 -4.33
C VAL A 261 -11.59 0.58 -5.26
N SER A 262 -11.54 -0.65 -5.68
CA SER A 262 -10.73 -1.08 -6.80
C SER A 262 -11.61 -1.80 -7.81
N ALA A 263 -11.12 -2.04 -9.02
CA ALA A 263 -11.90 -2.68 -10.08
C ALA A 263 -12.53 -4.02 -9.64
N GLY A 264 -11.91 -4.72 -8.67
CA GLY A 264 -12.43 -5.97 -8.10
C GLY A 264 -13.05 -5.84 -6.71
N ASN A 265 -12.69 -4.82 -5.94
CA ASN A 265 -12.97 -4.76 -4.50
C ASN A 265 -14.26 -4.02 -4.13
N VAL A 266 -14.79 -3.16 -5.02
CA VAL A 266 -16.04 -2.41 -4.74
C VAL A 266 -17.16 -3.35 -4.30
N ALA A 267 -17.26 -4.52 -4.92
CA ALA A 267 -18.32 -5.46 -4.64
C ALA A 267 -18.22 -6.09 -3.24
N GLN A 268 -17.03 -6.20 -2.65
CA GLN A 268 -16.89 -6.80 -1.31
C GLN A 268 -17.46 -5.89 -0.21
N PHE A 269 -17.46 -4.57 -0.44
CA PHE A 269 -18.00 -3.60 0.51
C PHE A 269 -19.42 -3.12 0.18
N THR A 270 -20.07 -3.69 -0.82
CA THR A 270 -21.42 -3.30 -1.25
C THR A 270 -22.40 -4.46 -1.37
N LYS A 271 -21.98 -5.67 -1.02
CA LYS A 271 -22.80 -6.90 -1.14
C LYS A 271 -22.60 -7.82 0.05
N THR A 272 -23.49 -8.79 0.16
CA THR A 272 -23.36 -9.90 1.09
C THR A 272 -22.21 -10.82 0.68
N GLN A 273 -21.40 -11.24 1.63
CA GLN A 273 -20.25 -12.12 1.45
C GLN A 273 -20.41 -13.40 2.24
N LYS A 274 -19.87 -14.51 1.71
CA LYS A 274 -19.75 -15.77 2.42
C LYS A 274 -18.37 -15.86 3.06
N PHE A 275 -18.33 -15.99 4.37
CA PHE A 275 -17.11 -16.12 5.16
C PHE A 275 -16.67 -17.60 5.29
N PRO A 276 -15.39 -17.87 5.61
CA PRO A 276 -14.86 -19.24 5.73
C PRO A 276 -15.59 -20.09 6.79
N ASP A 277 -16.11 -19.48 7.85
CA ASP A 277 -16.94 -20.15 8.87
C ASP A 277 -18.37 -20.52 8.38
N GLY A 278 -18.65 -20.30 7.10
CA GLY A 278 -19.92 -20.61 6.45
C GLY A 278 -21.00 -19.54 6.58
N LYS A 279 -20.79 -18.50 7.37
CA LYS A 279 -21.74 -17.39 7.52
C LYS A 279 -21.79 -16.52 6.27
N THR A 280 -22.98 -16.03 6.00
CA THR A 280 -23.23 -15.02 4.98
C THR A 280 -23.45 -13.69 5.66
N ILE A 281 -22.55 -12.72 5.45
CA ILE A 281 -22.53 -11.45 6.19
C ILE A 281 -22.76 -10.30 5.20
N PRO A 282 -23.69 -9.37 5.48
CA PRO A 282 -23.85 -8.16 4.71
C PRO A 282 -22.58 -7.30 4.80
N ALA A 283 -22.16 -6.68 3.70
CA ALA A 283 -20.98 -5.82 3.68
C ALA A 283 -21.09 -4.61 4.63
N ALA A 284 -22.31 -4.14 4.91
CA ALA A 284 -22.55 -3.10 5.91
C ALA A 284 -22.10 -3.49 7.32
N ASP A 285 -21.93 -4.78 7.58
CA ASP A 285 -21.56 -5.34 8.88
C ASP A 285 -20.03 -5.58 9.00
N ASP A 286 -19.25 -5.26 7.95
CA ASP A 286 -17.83 -5.51 7.90
C ASP A 286 -17.02 -4.52 8.75
N ILE A 287 -15.83 -4.99 9.16
CA ILE A 287 -14.75 -4.20 9.76
C ILE A 287 -13.47 -4.43 8.97
N PHE A 288 -12.72 -3.36 8.70
CA PHE A 288 -11.50 -3.39 7.89
C PHE A 288 -10.46 -2.41 8.44
N PRO A 289 -9.16 -2.78 8.61
CA PRO A 289 -8.12 -1.84 9.03
C PRO A 289 -7.76 -0.87 7.91
N TYR A 290 -7.57 0.40 8.24
CA TYR A 290 -7.30 1.44 7.24
C TYR A 290 -6.26 2.45 7.73
N SER A 291 -5.35 2.87 6.85
CA SER A 291 -4.47 4.01 7.05
C SER A 291 -5.28 5.30 7.13
N ILE A 292 -5.05 6.09 8.16
CA ILE A 292 -5.69 7.41 8.30
C ILE A 292 -5.10 8.37 7.26
N GLY A 293 -3.78 8.28 6.99
CA GLY A 293 -3.12 9.09 5.97
C GLY A 293 -3.71 8.83 4.59
N ASP A 294 -3.78 7.57 4.15
CA ASP A 294 -4.37 7.23 2.85
C ASP A 294 -5.83 7.66 2.73
N TRP A 295 -6.62 7.49 3.79
CA TRP A 295 -8.00 7.95 3.78
C TRP A 295 -8.09 9.47 3.57
N ILE A 296 -7.20 10.25 4.20
CA ILE A 296 -7.11 11.70 3.99
C ILE A 296 -6.69 12.03 2.56
N ALA A 297 -5.68 11.32 2.02
CA ALA A 297 -5.22 11.49 0.63
C ALA A 297 -6.34 11.25 -0.39
N GLN A 298 -7.23 10.32 -0.09
CA GLN A 298 -8.35 9.92 -0.95
C GLN A 298 -9.59 10.81 -0.80
N LEU A 299 -9.62 11.73 0.16
CA LEU A 299 -10.67 12.75 0.24
C LEU A 299 -10.61 13.71 -0.96
N PRO A 300 -11.71 14.35 -1.34
CA PRO A 300 -11.67 15.46 -2.29
C PRO A 300 -10.65 16.53 -1.85
N ALA A 301 -9.93 17.10 -2.82
CA ALA A 301 -8.91 18.10 -2.53
C ALA A 301 -9.46 19.27 -1.72
N SER A 302 -8.81 19.58 -0.60
CA SER A 302 -9.20 20.71 0.27
C SER A 302 -7.95 21.33 0.90
N LYS A 303 -7.72 22.60 0.58
CA LYS A 303 -6.62 23.39 1.16
C LYS A 303 -5.23 22.76 0.99
N GLY A 304 -5.02 22.06 -0.15
CA GLY A 304 -3.74 21.43 -0.48
C GLY A 304 -3.50 20.07 0.19
N VAL A 305 -4.57 19.43 0.66
CA VAL A 305 -4.55 18.06 1.20
C VAL A 305 -5.65 17.25 0.53
N GLY A 306 -5.41 15.98 0.22
CA GLY A 306 -6.33 15.10 -0.48
C GLY A 306 -6.39 15.38 -1.99
N GLY A 307 -7.34 14.74 -2.66
CA GLY A 307 -7.52 14.84 -4.11
C GLY A 307 -6.69 13.85 -4.91
N HIS A 308 -6.11 12.85 -4.24
CA HIS A 308 -5.24 11.86 -4.87
C HIS A 308 -5.96 10.53 -5.23
N ALA A 309 -7.26 10.40 -4.87
CA ALA A 309 -8.04 9.21 -5.24
C ALA A 309 -8.11 9.02 -6.75
N ASN A 310 -8.09 7.76 -7.19
CA ASN A 310 -8.30 7.36 -8.58
C ASN A 310 -9.27 6.17 -8.66
N SER A 311 -9.45 5.58 -9.83
CA SER A 311 -10.42 4.50 -10.06
C SER A 311 -10.08 3.19 -9.33
N ILE A 312 -8.81 2.97 -8.97
CA ILE A 312 -8.35 1.76 -8.31
C ILE A 312 -7.88 2.00 -6.87
N TRP A 313 -7.60 3.24 -6.50
CA TRP A 313 -7.14 3.63 -5.18
C TRP A 313 -8.01 4.76 -4.61
N ALA A 314 -9.04 4.38 -3.88
CA ALA A 314 -9.95 5.29 -3.20
C ALA A 314 -10.60 4.61 -2.00
N HIS A 315 -10.99 5.37 -0.98
CA HIS A 315 -11.68 4.80 0.18
C HIS A 315 -13.13 4.37 -0.12
N GLY A 316 -13.69 4.79 -1.25
CA GLY A 316 -15.05 4.46 -1.64
C GLY A 316 -16.09 4.90 -0.61
N ASN A 317 -16.83 3.92 -0.08
CA ASN A 317 -17.82 4.14 0.95
C ASN A 317 -17.32 3.82 2.37
N LEU A 318 -16.01 3.58 2.57
CA LEU A 318 -15.45 3.32 3.89
C LEU A 318 -15.38 4.58 4.74
N ASN A 319 -15.79 4.47 6.00
CA ASN A 319 -15.66 5.51 7.00
C ASN A 319 -14.71 5.07 8.09
N LEU A 320 -13.83 5.97 8.51
CA LEU A 320 -12.96 5.73 9.65
C LEU A 320 -13.75 5.79 10.95
N ALA A 321 -13.40 4.94 11.89
CA ALA A 321 -14.05 4.86 13.19
C ALA A 321 -13.10 5.20 14.33
N GLN A 322 -13.65 5.41 15.51
CA GLN A 322 -12.93 5.84 16.71
C GLN A 322 -12.37 4.65 17.49
N ILE A 323 -11.23 4.87 18.12
CA ILE A 323 -10.66 3.93 19.09
C ILE A 323 -10.59 4.64 20.45
N LEU A 324 -10.92 3.92 21.53
CA LEU A 324 -10.76 4.44 22.89
C LEU A 324 -9.27 4.56 23.25
N ASN A 325 -8.86 5.75 23.67
CA ASN A 325 -7.60 6.00 24.34
C ASN A 325 -7.89 6.20 25.84
N GLY A 326 -7.70 5.16 26.63
CA GLY A 326 -8.22 5.12 28.01
C GLY A 326 -9.76 5.22 28.01
N LYS A 327 -10.31 6.32 28.55
CA LYS A 327 -11.76 6.62 28.56
C LYS A 327 -12.19 7.59 27.48
N ILE A 328 -11.28 8.08 26.65
CA ILE A 328 -11.54 9.12 25.65
C ILE A 328 -11.72 8.47 24.28
N ALA A 329 -12.81 8.78 23.61
CA ALA A 329 -13.06 8.39 22.23
C ALA A 329 -12.39 9.42 21.31
N GLU A 330 -11.26 9.05 20.71
CA GLU A 330 -10.54 9.93 19.81
C GLU A 330 -11.02 9.75 18.37
N THR A 331 -11.24 10.87 17.68
CA THR A 331 -11.51 10.87 16.22
C THR A 331 -10.21 10.66 15.47
N PRO A 332 -10.19 9.82 14.40
CA PRO A 332 -8.95 9.56 13.65
C PRO A 332 -8.39 10.79 12.95
N THR A 333 -9.22 11.75 12.59
CA THR A 333 -8.82 12.98 11.91
C THR A 333 -9.18 14.23 12.70
N ALA A 334 -8.42 15.31 12.49
CA ALA A 334 -8.66 16.63 13.01
C ALA A 334 -8.40 17.69 11.94
N LYS A 335 -8.73 18.96 12.22
CA LYS A 335 -8.32 20.10 11.41
C LYS A 335 -7.15 20.80 12.08
N ASN A 336 -6.09 21.08 11.33
CA ASN A 336 -4.98 21.92 11.79
C ASN A 336 -5.36 23.42 11.76
N ALA A 337 -4.46 24.31 12.20
CA ALA A 337 -4.69 25.74 12.24
C ALA A 337 -4.99 26.36 10.84
N LYS A 338 -4.59 25.70 9.76
CA LYS A 338 -4.90 26.11 8.38
C LYS A 338 -6.24 25.53 7.89
N GLY A 339 -6.94 24.76 8.73
CA GLY A 339 -8.19 24.08 8.41
C GLY A 339 -8.01 22.86 7.48
N GLN A 340 -6.81 22.36 7.31
CA GLN A 340 -6.50 21.13 6.56
C GLN A 340 -6.86 19.93 7.42
N VAL A 341 -7.40 18.88 6.79
CA VAL A 341 -7.62 17.59 7.45
C VAL A 341 -6.28 16.91 7.64
N VAL A 342 -6.00 16.49 8.86
CA VAL A 342 -4.76 15.82 9.26
C VAL A 342 -5.06 14.64 10.17
N ILE A 343 -4.12 13.72 10.34
CA ILE A 343 -4.19 12.74 11.44
C ILE A 343 -4.35 13.52 12.75
N ASN A 344 -5.30 13.12 13.58
CA ASN A 344 -5.55 13.81 14.84
C ASN A 344 -4.27 13.76 15.72
N PRO A 345 -3.70 14.90 16.13
CA PRO A 345 -2.52 14.92 16.99
C PRO A 345 -2.72 14.24 18.37
N ARG A 346 -3.96 14.07 18.79
CA ARG A 346 -4.33 13.35 20.02
C ARG A 346 -4.63 11.87 19.78
N TRP A 347 -4.49 11.39 18.54
CA TRP A 347 -4.77 10.01 18.21
C TRP A 347 -3.96 9.08 19.11
N ASN A 348 -4.55 7.94 19.44
CA ASN A 348 -3.91 6.95 20.31
C ASN A 348 -2.57 6.47 19.71
N THR A 349 -1.48 6.80 20.36
CA THR A 349 -0.11 6.51 19.90
C THR A 349 0.19 5.03 19.73
N ASN A 350 -0.59 4.14 20.37
CA ASN A 350 -0.49 2.69 20.14
C ASN A 350 -0.91 2.29 18.72
N PHE A 351 -1.61 3.16 18.00
CA PHE A 351 -2.05 2.97 16.63
C PHE A 351 -1.33 3.91 15.63
N ASP A 352 -0.27 4.56 16.09
CA ASP A 352 0.66 5.28 15.21
C ASP A 352 1.67 4.32 14.58
N ARG A 353 2.08 4.60 13.35
CA ARG A 353 3.17 3.87 12.69
C ARG A 353 4.12 4.80 11.96
N THR A 354 5.33 4.32 11.76
CA THR A 354 6.30 4.92 10.85
C THR A 354 6.23 4.20 9.51
N LEU A 355 6.34 4.96 8.42
CA LEU A 355 6.49 4.45 7.07
C LEU A 355 7.97 4.58 6.67
N TYR A 356 8.49 3.59 5.95
CA TYR A 356 9.91 3.40 5.72
C TYR A 356 10.28 3.25 4.25
N GLY A 357 11.47 3.73 3.90
CA GLY A 357 12.26 3.20 2.81
C GLY A 357 13.20 2.14 3.37
N VAL A 358 13.14 0.92 2.84
CA VAL A 358 13.96 -0.19 3.31
C VAL A 358 15.07 -0.44 2.29
N THR A 359 16.28 -0.58 2.74
CA THR A 359 17.44 -0.92 1.93
C THR A 359 18.25 -2.01 2.60
N LEU A 360 19.13 -2.64 1.85
CA LEU A 360 20.04 -3.62 2.43
C LEU A 360 20.91 -2.95 3.50
N ASN A 361 21.06 -3.60 4.64
CA ASN A 361 21.90 -3.11 5.70
C ASN A 361 23.36 -3.00 5.24
N GLY A 362 24.02 -1.92 5.59
CA GLY A 362 25.34 -1.60 5.11
C GLY A 362 25.36 -0.63 3.91
N CYS A 363 24.24 -0.42 3.25
CA CYS A 363 24.14 0.52 2.11
C CYS A 363 23.87 1.97 2.53
N PHE A 364 23.60 2.24 3.80
CA PHE A 364 23.07 3.52 4.26
C PHE A 364 24.00 4.31 5.18
N VAL A 365 25.16 3.81 5.52
CA VAL A 365 26.06 4.52 6.44
C VAL A 365 26.92 5.51 5.66
N ALA A 366 26.38 6.70 5.42
CA ALA A 366 27.18 7.86 5.06
C ALA A 366 26.93 8.98 6.06
N THR A 367 27.94 9.32 6.81
CA THR A 367 27.98 10.53 7.66
C THR A 367 28.14 11.81 6.86
N ASN A 368 28.34 11.72 5.53
CA ASN A 368 28.54 12.87 4.65
C ASN A 368 27.80 12.65 3.31
N PRO A 369 26.90 13.56 2.88
CA PRO A 369 26.15 13.46 1.64
C PRO A 369 27.02 13.50 0.36
N THR A 370 28.27 13.90 0.46
CA THR A 370 29.23 13.89 -0.65
C THR A 370 30.08 12.64 -0.73
N SER A 371 30.05 11.78 0.29
CA SER A 371 30.78 10.52 0.25
C SER A 371 29.99 9.47 -0.53
N THR A 372 30.68 8.67 -1.33
CA THR A 372 30.13 7.43 -1.88
C THR A 372 29.71 6.57 -0.71
N ALA A 373 28.38 6.30 -0.59
CA ALA A 373 27.90 5.39 0.44
C ALA A 373 28.52 4.01 0.18
N VAL A 374 29.39 3.59 1.05
CA VAL A 374 29.93 2.24 1.06
C VAL A 374 28.96 1.39 1.85
N CYS A 375 28.28 0.47 1.18
CA CYS A 375 27.56 -0.57 1.87
C CYS A 375 28.59 -1.43 2.63
N PHE A 376 28.52 -1.44 3.94
CA PHE A 376 29.37 -2.32 4.73
C PHE A 376 28.99 -3.78 4.45
N PRO A 377 29.99 -4.64 4.22
CA PRO A 377 29.72 -6.07 4.22
C PRO A 377 29.12 -6.41 5.59
N ARG A 378 28.10 -7.27 5.61
CA ARG A 378 27.56 -7.81 6.87
C ARG A 378 28.72 -8.22 7.75
N SER A 379 28.67 -7.84 9.01
CA SER A 379 29.72 -8.19 10.00
C SER A 379 29.85 -9.70 10.21
N THR A 380 28.89 -10.50 9.74
CA THR A 380 28.94 -11.97 9.72
C THR A 380 28.25 -12.50 8.45
N PRO A 381 28.99 -13.11 7.51
CA PRO A 381 28.37 -13.83 6.41
C PRO A 381 27.52 -14.98 6.95
N PRO A 382 26.42 -15.36 6.29
CA PRO A 382 25.68 -16.54 6.67
C PRO A 382 26.62 -17.75 6.70
N LYS A 383 26.42 -18.64 7.68
CA LYS A 383 27.25 -19.83 7.89
C LYS A 383 27.45 -20.58 6.56
N GLY A 384 28.66 -20.52 5.98
CA GLY A 384 29.00 -21.15 4.71
C GLY A 384 28.98 -20.24 3.48
N GLY A 385 28.71 -18.94 3.61
CA GLY A 385 28.69 -18.00 2.48
C GLY A 385 29.99 -17.21 2.33
N THR A 386 30.39 -16.95 1.08
CA THR A 386 31.42 -15.96 0.73
C THR A 386 30.97 -14.57 1.16
N ALA A 387 31.90 -13.75 1.62
CA ALA A 387 31.63 -12.34 1.91
C ALA A 387 30.94 -11.66 0.72
N TYR A 388 29.78 -11.05 0.94
CA TYR A 388 29.08 -10.33 -0.11
C TYR A 388 29.94 -9.15 -0.59
N PRO A 389 30.04 -8.88 -1.90
CA PRO A 389 30.75 -7.71 -2.39
C PRO A 389 30.11 -6.45 -1.79
N ALA A 390 30.95 -5.51 -1.37
CA ALA A 390 30.51 -4.24 -0.84
C ALA A 390 29.60 -3.53 -1.86
N TYR A 391 28.35 -3.35 -1.48
CA TYR A 391 27.38 -2.66 -2.30
C TYR A 391 27.60 -1.15 -2.27
N GLN A 392 27.68 -0.57 -3.42
CA GLN A 392 27.57 0.88 -3.57
C GLN A 392 26.24 1.21 -4.27
N VAL A 393 25.15 1.33 -3.52
CA VAL A 393 23.93 1.92 -4.07
C VAL A 393 24.09 3.44 -3.99
N LYS A 394 24.86 3.96 -4.95
CA LYS A 394 25.10 5.38 -5.10
C LYS A 394 23.77 6.10 -5.28
N GLY A 395 23.50 7.09 -4.43
CA GLY A 395 22.32 7.94 -4.53
C GLY A 395 21.20 7.67 -3.52
N LEU A 396 21.05 6.45 -2.93
CA LEU A 396 20.02 6.21 -1.93
C LEU A 396 20.07 7.14 -0.71
N PRO A 397 21.27 7.45 -0.13
CA PRO A 397 21.35 8.40 0.97
C PRO A 397 20.89 9.81 0.59
N ALA A 398 21.11 10.23 -0.66
CA ALA A 398 20.65 11.52 -1.15
C ALA A 398 19.12 11.57 -1.31
N PHE A 399 18.45 10.42 -1.45
CA PHE A 399 17.01 10.35 -1.56
C PHE A 399 16.34 10.07 -0.20
N LEU A 400 16.73 8.98 0.50
CA LEU A 400 16.07 8.44 1.69
C LEU A 400 16.77 8.80 3.01
N GLY A 401 18.05 9.24 3.00
CA GLY A 401 18.87 9.43 4.20
C GLY A 401 18.47 10.64 5.06
N PRO A 402 19.08 10.79 6.25
CA PRO A 402 18.75 11.87 7.18
C PRO A 402 18.93 13.27 6.61
N THR A 403 19.92 13.44 5.73
CA THR A 403 20.16 14.67 4.97
C THR A 403 19.64 14.58 3.54
N GLY A 404 18.94 13.49 3.21
CA GLY A 404 18.39 13.22 1.91
C GLY A 404 17.18 14.10 1.57
N TRP A 405 16.80 14.07 0.32
CA TRP A 405 15.79 14.97 -0.24
C TRP A 405 14.42 14.79 0.43
N ILE A 406 13.97 13.55 0.72
CA ILE A 406 12.69 13.33 1.38
C ILE A 406 12.63 14.00 2.75
N CYS A 407 13.74 13.99 3.51
CA CYS A 407 13.76 14.48 4.88
C CYS A 407 13.99 16.01 5.00
N THR A 408 14.63 16.61 4.01
CA THR A 408 15.08 18.01 4.11
C THR A 408 14.43 18.97 3.13
N ASN A 409 13.91 18.47 2.00
CA ASN A 409 13.35 19.31 0.96
C ASN A 409 11.92 19.76 1.31
N LYS A 410 11.63 21.03 1.11
CA LYS A 410 10.29 21.61 1.41
C LYS A 410 9.20 21.06 0.48
N VAL A 411 9.55 20.73 -0.77
CA VAL A 411 8.60 20.13 -1.73
C VAL A 411 8.23 18.74 -1.25
N ALA A 412 9.21 17.88 -0.93
CA ALA A 412 8.96 16.54 -0.40
C ALA A 412 8.07 16.56 0.86
N LEU A 413 8.31 17.52 1.76
CA LEU A 413 7.51 17.70 2.97
C LEU A 413 6.07 18.15 2.66
N ALA A 414 5.88 18.96 1.61
CA ALA A 414 4.54 19.34 1.16
C ALA A 414 3.80 18.16 0.52
N ASP A 415 4.50 17.34 -0.28
CA ASP A 415 3.95 16.13 -0.90
C ASP A 415 3.48 15.16 0.19
N ILE A 416 4.33 14.83 1.16
CA ILE A 416 3.98 13.97 2.31
C ILE A 416 2.70 14.46 2.99
N MET A 417 2.61 15.77 3.26
CA MET A 417 1.44 16.35 3.92
C MET A 417 0.19 16.35 3.03
N SER A 418 0.35 16.52 1.71
CA SER A 418 -0.78 16.48 0.76
C SER A 418 -1.43 15.10 0.72
N TYR A 419 -0.64 14.06 0.93
CA TYR A 419 -1.09 12.67 1.07
C TYR A 419 -1.52 12.30 2.51
N GLY A 420 -1.77 13.29 3.37
CA GLY A 420 -2.29 13.06 4.72
C GLY A 420 -1.32 12.49 5.73
N PHE A 421 -0.07 12.23 5.34
CA PHE A 421 0.96 11.73 6.24
C PHE A 421 1.59 12.87 7.05
N GLY A 422 2.18 12.53 8.20
CA GLY A 422 2.82 13.47 9.10
C GLY A 422 4.34 13.46 9.00
N ARG A 423 4.95 14.56 9.43
CA ARG A 423 6.40 14.61 9.66
C ARG A 423 6.80 13.68 10.79
N ILE A 424 8.01 13.16 10.73
CA ILE A 424 8.60 12.36 11.78
C ILE A 424 9.88 13.02 12.31
N THR A 425 10.07 12.98 13.61
CA THR A 425 11.35 13.31 14.24
C THR A 425 12.36 12.23 13.89
N GLY A 426 13.58 12.62 13.47
CA GLY A 426 14.59 11.66 13.07
C GLY A 426 14.32 11.03 11.70
N CYS A 427 13.73 11.78 10.75
CA CYS A 427 13.59 11.34 9.37
C CYS A 427 14.93 10.83 8.82
N GLY A 428 14.89 9.70 8.10
CA GLY A 428 16.08 9.02 7.57
C GLY A 428 16.88 8.25 8.63
N SER A 429 16.49 8.28 9.91
CA SER A 429 17.11 7.43 10.93
C SER A 429 16.84 5.97 10.66
N LEU A 430 17.85 5.12 10.89
CA LEU A 430 17.81 3.70 10.55
C LEU A 430 17.37 2.85 11.73
N LYS A 431 16.55 1.83 11.43
CA LYS A 431 16.31 0.69 12.31
C LYS A 431 16.76 -0.56 11.55
N ALA A 432 17.57 -1.40 12.20
CA ALA A 432 17.95 -2.69 11.62
C ALA A 432 16.84 -3.72 11.85
N GLY A 433 16.72 -4.66 10.91
CA GLY A 433 15.75 -5.76 11.04
C GLY A 433 15.51 -6.52 9.75
N ASP A 434 14.66 -7.55 9.84
CA ASP A 434 14.21 -8.56 8.84
C ASP A 434 15.23 -9.54 8.31
#